data_bce7ad97685855008c3d5e10f9f6b190
#
_entry.id   bce7ad97685855008c3d5e10f9f6b190
#
_cell.length_a   1.000
_cell.length_b   1.000
_cell.length_c   1.000
_cell.angle_alpha   90.00
_cell.angle_beta   90.00
_cell.angle_gamma   90.00
#
_symmetry.space_group_name_H-M   'P 1'
#
loop_
_entity.id
_entity.type
_entity.pdbx_description
1 polymer ?
#
loop_
_entity_poly.entity_id
_entity_poly.type
_entity_poly.pdbx_seq_one_letter_code
_entity_poly.pdbx_strand_id
1 'polypeptide(L)'
;MSSTKDLVMSTFTIELANLDLKKHTQAIINLLDLFSKDKMGQNEPLEEGIKKDVIQELRKHPTTLVLLAFKYEQPIGLVTAFLGFSTFTAKQTLKIHDLLVHPDARGLGLETKLLDLVQEEAERRDCSKITLEVREDNPAKKLYEREGFEFGEPRWWYMTKELPA
;
A
#
# COMPACT_ATOMS: atom_id res chain seq x y z
N MET A 1 15.69 -29.10 16.80
CA MET A 1 16.67 -28.06 16.39
C MET A 1 15.95 -27.06 15.51
N SER A 2 15.61 -25.93 16.07
CA SER A 2 15.01 -24.82 15.31
C SER A 2 16.06 -24.29 14.35
N SER A 3 15.76 -24.33 13.05
CA SER A 3 16.65 -23.86 12.00
C SER A 3 16.87 -22.36 12.16
N THR A 4 18.11 -21.91 11.99
CA THR A 4 18.51 -20.48 12.00
C THR A 4 17.68 -19.62 10.99
N LYS A 5 16.97 -20.27 10.06
CA LYS A 5 16.03 -19.62 9.14
C LYS A 5 14.75 -19.14 9.83
N ASP A 6 14.28 -19.83 10.87
CA ASP A 6 13.05 -19.44 11.57
C ASP A 6 13.26 -18.24 12.51
N LEU A 7 14.51 -17.98 12.91
CA LEU A 7 14.84 -16.82 13.76
C LEU A 7 14.92 -15.49 12.97
N VAL A 8 15.08 -15.56 11.64
CA VAL A 8 15.18 -14.36 10.78
C VAL A 8 13.81 -13.87 10.30
N MET A 9 12.76 -14.70 10.39
CA MET A 9 11.42 -14.41 9.87
C MET A 9 10.53 -13.52 10.76
N SER A 10 10.96 -13.14 11.96
CA SER A 10 10.15 -12.32 12.88
C SER A 10 10.75 -10.94 13.19
N THR A 11 11.38 -10.29 12.20
CA THR A 11 12.06 -9.01 12.42
C THR A 11 11.20 -7.78 12.19
N PHE A 12 9.95 -7.93 11.74
CA PHE A 12 9.03 -6.81 11.54
C PHE A 12 7.60 -7.17 12.00
N THR A 13 6.85 -6.15 12.36
CA THR A 13 5.41 -6.24 12.68
C THR A 13 4.62 -5.47 11.64
N ILE A 14 3.42 -5.95 11.31
CA ILE A 14 2.47 -5.24 10.44
C ILE A 14 1.17 -5.07 11.22
N GLU A 15 0.62 -3.87 11.18
CA GLU A 15 -0.60 -3.54 11.90
C GLU A 15 -1.48 -2.57 11.11
N LEU A 16 -2.79 -2.59 11.39
CA LEU A 16 -3.70 -1.55 10.92
C LEU A 16 -3.33 -0.21 11.57
N ALA A 17 -3.18 0.81 10.76
CA ALA A 17 -2.83 2.13 11.26
C ALA A 17 -3.99 2.74 12.06
N ASN A 18 -3.68 3.25 13.23
CA ASN A 18 -4.55 4.13 13.98
C ASN A 18 -4.14 5.58 13.69
N LEU A 19 -4.99 6.31 12.96
CA LEU A 19 -4.70 7.69 12.55
C LEU A 19 -4.75 8.71 13.71
N ASP A 20 -5.14 8.29 14.91
CA ASP A 20 -5.07 9.12 16.12
C ASP A 20 -3.73 9.00 16.85
N LEU A 21 -2.92 8.00 16.51
CA LEU A 21 -1.59 7.82 17.09
C LEU A 21 -0.55 8.60 16.29
N LYS A 22 0.15 9.52 16.96
CA LYS A 22 1.21 10.32 16.34
C LYS A 22 2.30 9.48 15.68
N LYS A 23 2.66 8.34 16.28
CA LYS A 23 3.63 7.39 15.72
C LYS A 23 3.19 6.92 14.32
N HIS A 24 1.92 6.55 14.16
CA HIS A 24 1.37 6.05 12.89
C HIS A 24 1.25 7.16 11.86
N THR A 25 0.73 8.31 12.23
CA THR A 25 0.58 9.44 11.30
C THR A 25 1.92 9.95 10.79
N GLN A 26 2.93 10.02 11.66
CA GLN A 26 4.27 10.40 11.25
C GLN A 26 4.92 9.35 10.34
N ALA A 27 4.71 8.07 10.63
CA ALA A 27 5.19 6.96 9.78
C ALA A 27 4.60 7.04 8.37
N ILE A 28 3.30 7.30 8.24
CA ILE A 28 2.62 7.47 6.94
C ILE A 28 3.26 8.62 6.17
N ILE A 29 3.38 9.81 6.79
CA ILE A 29 3.97 10.98 6.13
C ILE A 29 5.40 10.71 5.68
N ASN A 30 6.22 10.11 6.54
CA ASN A 30 7.62 9.83 6.23
C ASN A 30 7.78 8.85 5.07
N LEU A 31 6.99 7.78 5.03
CA LEU A 31 7.03 6.78 3.95
C LEU A 31 6.50 7.34 2.64
N LEU A 32 5.43 8.13 2.66
CA LEU A 32 4.92 8.81 1.47
C LEU A 32 5.94 9.82 0.92
N ASP A 33 6.58 10.61 1.77
CA ASP A 33 7.63 11.56 1.36
C ASP A 33 8.86 10.84 0.78
N LEU A 34 9.26 9.72 1.40
CA LEU A 34 10.36 8.90 0.90
C LEU A 34 10.05 8.35 -0.51
N PHE A 35 8.84 7.84 -0.71
CA PHE A 35 8.41 7.32 -2.01
C PHE A 35 8.26 8.43 -3.05
N SER A 36 7.73 9.59 -2.66
CA SER A 36 7.61 10.74 -3.58
C SER A 36 8.94 11.14 -4.21
N LYS A 37 10.03 11.03 -3.45
CA LYS A 37 11.41 11.29 -3.92
C LYS A 37 11.97 10.20 -4.84
N ASP A 38 11.38 9.01 -4.85
CA ASP A 38 11.83 7.91 -5.70
C ASP A 38 11.42 8.14 -7.17
N LYS A 39 12.19 7.55 -8.10
CA LYS A 39 11.89 7.59 -9.54
C LYS A 39 10.54 6.95 -9.91
N MET A 40 10.03 6.04 -9.11
CA MET A 40 8.69 5.46 -9.26
C MET A 40 7.60 6.36 -8.66
N GLY A 41 7.97 7.36 -7.88
CA GLY A 41 7.10 8.42 -7.39
C GLY A 41 7.12 9.65 -8.30
N GLN A 42 7.44 10.81 -7.74
CA GLN A 42 7.43 12.10 -8.42
C GLN A 42 8.82 12.69 -8.67
N ASN A 43 9.89 12.03 -8.21
CA ASN A 43 11.28 12.52 -8.16
C ASN A 43 11.50 13.78 -7.30
N GLU A 44 10.56 14.12 -6.44
CA GLU A 44 10.63 15.30 -5.58
C GLU A 44 9.90 15.03 -4.27
N PRO A 45 10.24 15.75 -3.19
CA PRO A 45 9.57 15.57 -1.90
C PRO A 45 8.09 15.96 -2.02
N LEU A 46 7.26 15.40 -1.12
CA LEU A 46 5.90 15.86 -0.96
C LEU A 46 5.88 17.33 -0.55
N GLU A 47 4.97 18.09 -1.14
CA GLU A 47 4.71 19.46 -0.74
C GLU A 47 4.31 19.55 0.75
N GLU A 48 4.77 20.60 1.43
CA GLU A 48 4.48 20.77 2.87
C GLU A 48 2.98 20.90 3.18
N GLY A 49 2.20 21.48 2.26
CA GLY A 49 0.74 21.51 2.36
C GLY A 49 0.13 20.12 2.37
N ILE A 50 0.60 19.23 1.49
CA ILE A 50 0.15 17.84 1.43
C ILE A 50 0.53 17.08 2.69
N LYS A 51 1.77 17.21 3.17
CA LYS A 51 2.21 16.58 4.43
C LYS A 51 1.32 16.99 5.60
N LYS A 52 0.88 18.23 5.61
CA LYS A 52 0.01 18.78 6.66
C LYS A 52 -1.40 18.21 6.59
N ASP A 53 -1.95 18.06 5.39
CA ASP A 53 -3.37 17.79 5.18
C ASP A 53 -3.68 16.30 4.99
N VAL A 54 -2.74 15.48 4.49
CA VAL A 54 -2.98 14.09 4.09
C VAL A 54 -3.61 13.23 5.19
N ILE A 55 -3.16 13.38 6.43
CA ILE A 55 -3.70 12.58 7.54
C ILE A 55 -5.15 12.98 7.86
N GLN A 56 -5.44 14.27 7.84
CA GLN A 56 -6.80 14.76 8.09
C GLN A 56 -7.77 14.28 7.00
N GLU A 57 -7.33 14.32 5.75
CA GLU A 57 -8.15 13.86 4.62
C GLU A 57 -8.33 12.34 4.62
N LEU A 58 -7.29 11.57 4.99
CA LEU A 58 -7.42 10.12 5.20
C LEU A 58 -8.43 9.78 6.29
N ARG A 59 -8.48 10.55 7.40
CA ARG A 59 -9.48 10.37 8.45
C ARG A 59 -10.91 10.63 7.97
N LYS A 60 -11.10 11.63 7.14
CA LYS A 60 -12.42 11.99 6.60
C LYS A 60 -12.90 10.99 5.55
N HIS A 61 -11.99 10.34 4.84
CA HIS A 61 -12.34 9.40 3.79
C HIS A 61 -12.96 8.14 4.39
N PRO A 62 -14.22 7.80 4.06
CA PRO A 62 -14.99 6.79 4.80
C PRO A 62 -14.49 5.35 4.63
N THR A 63 -13.68 5.10 3.61
CA THR A 63 -13.24 3.74 3.25
C THR A 63 -11.73 3.52 3.39
N THR A 64 -11.04 4.42 4.07
CA THR A 64 -9.59 4.34 4.26
C THR A 64 -9.18 3.06 4.99
N LEU A 65 -8.26 2.32 4.38
CA LEU A 65 -7.54 1.21 4.98
C LEU A 65 -6.05 1.52 4.88
N VAL A 66 -5.34 1.51 6.00
CA VAL A 66 -3.88 1.72 6.02
C VAL A 66 -3.24 0.60 6.83
N LEU A 67 -2.24 -0.06 6.23
CA LEU A 67 -1.34 -0.99 6.92
C LEU A 67 0.03 -0.34 7.07
N LEU A 68 0.63 -0.48 8.24
CA LEU A 68 1.98 -0.04 8.53
C LEU A 68 2.83 -1.22 8.97
N ALA A 69 4.04 -1.31 8.43
CA ALA A 69 5.05 -2.25 8.86
C ALA A 69 6.17 -1.52 9.60
N PHE A 70 6.60 -2.08 10.72
CA PHE A 70 7.69 -1.57 11.53
C PHE A 70 8.75 -2.63 11.75
N LYS A 71 10.01 -2.22 11.73
CA LYS A 71 11.13 -2.97 12.27
C LYS A 71 11.61 -2.23 13.51
N TYR A 72 11.33 -2.82 14.68
CA TYR A 72 11.43 -2.09 15.94
C TYR A 72 10.53 -0.84 15.87
N GLU A 73 11.07 0.36 16.09
CA GLU A 73 10.34 1.62 16.02
C GLU A 73 10.41 2.29 14.63
N GLN A 74 11.17 1.73 13.70
CA GLN A 74 11.34 2.30 12.35
C GLN A 74 10.23 1.85 11.42
N PRO A 75 9.48 2.77 10.79
CA PRO A 75 8.52 2.41 9.75
C PRO A 75 9.26 1.95 8.49
N ILE A 76 8.89 0.78 7.98
CA ILE A 76 9.55 0.13 6.84
C ILE A 76 8.62 -0.23 5.70
N GLY A 77 7.31 -0.11 5.89
CA GLY A 77 6.34 -0.42 4.85
C GLY A 77 5.00 0.24 5.10
N LEU A 78 4.29 0.51 4.01
CA LEU A 78 2.99 1.16 3.99
C LEU A 78 2.14 0.58 2.88
N VAL A 79 0.88 0.30 3.20
CA VAL A 79 -0.18 0.16 2.20
C VAL A 79 -1.27 1.17 2.51
N THR A 80 -1.70 1.91 1.49
CA THR A 80 -2.96 2.65 1.53
C THR A 80 -3.93 2.00 0.55
N ALA A 81 -5.16 1.79 0.98
CA ALA A 81 -6.19 1.18 0.15
C ALA A 81 -7.56 1.79 0.46
N PHE A 82 -8.44 1.74 -0.51
CA PHE A 82 -9.78 2.30 -0.43
C PHE A 82 -10.80 1.31 -1.01
N LEU A 83 -12.00 1.27 -0.43
CA LEU A 83 -13.09 0.49 -0.97
C LEU A 83 -13.72 1.20 -2.16
N GLY A 84 -13.95 0.44 -3.21
CA GLY A 84 -14.79 0.79 -4.32
C GLY A 84 -15.99 -0.16 -4.42
N PHE A 85 -16.72 -0.14 -5.53
CA PHE A 85 -17.88 -0.98 -5.75
C PHE A 85 -17.91 -1.49 -7.18
N SER A 86 -18.23 -2.76 -7.35
CA SER A 86 -18.46 -3.38 -8.65
C SER A 86 -19.94 -3.57 -8.91
N THR A 87 -20.46 -2.88 -9.90
CA THR A 87 -21.87 -3.07 -10.36
C THR A 87 -22.10 -4.42 -11.01
N PHE A 88 -21.04 -5.06 -11.51
CA PHE A 88 -21.14 -6.39 -12.15
C PHE A 88 -21.22 -7.54 -11.14
N THR A 89 -20.67 -7.36 -9.95
CA THR A 89 -20.72 -8.38 -8.88
C THR A 89 -21.63 -7.97 -7.73
N ALA A 90 -22.13 -6.72 -7.73
CA ALA A 90 -22.86 -6.10 -6.62
C ALA A 90 -22.12 -6.20 -5.29
N LYS A 91 -20.79 -6.18 -5.32
CA LYS A 91 -19.90 -6.27 -4.15
C LYS A 91 -18.90 -5.15 -4.10
N GLN A 92 -18.36 -4.92 -2.92
CA GLN A 92 -17.21 -4.03 -2.74
C GLN A 92 -15.99 -4.57 -3.48
N THR A 93 -15.08 -3.67 -3.82
CA THR A 93 -13.73 -3.96 -4.30
C THR A 93 -12.73 -3.25 -3.41
N LEU A 94 -11.54 -3.77 -3.25
CA LEU A 94 -10.47 -3.09 -2.53
C LEU A 94 -9.41 -2.62 -3.53
N LYS A 95 -9.18 -1.31 -3.57
CA LYS A 95 -8.15 -0.72 -4.44
C LYS A 95 -6.93 -0.36 -3.62
N ILE A 96 -5.79 -0.98 -3.91
CA ILE A 96 -4.50 -0.55 -3.39
C ILE A 96 -4.10 0.72 -4.13
N HIS A 97 -3.89 1.80 -3.38
CA HIS A 97 -3.40 3.07 -3.92
C HIS A 97 -1.88 3.15 -3.82
N ASP A 98 -1.31 2.83 -2.66
CA ASP A 98 0.13 2.75 -2.44
C ASP A 98 0.50 1.39 -1.84
N LEU A 99 1.62 0.83 -2.32
CA LEU A 99 2.36 -0.25 -1.68
C LEU A 99 3.83 0.13 -1.67
N LEU A 100 4.34 0.49 -0.51
CA LEU A 100 5.67 1.06 -0.34
C LEU A 100 6.48 0.24 0.64
N VAL A 101 7.73 -0.06 0.30
CA VAL A 101 8.69 -0.67 1.20
C VAL A 101 9.96 0.15 1.22
N HIS A 102 10.41 0.48 2.44
CA HIS A 102 11.67 1.19 2.64
C HIS A 102 12.82 0.45 1.94
N PRO A 103 13.75 1.15 1.26
CA PRO A 103 14.85 0.50 0.55
C PRO A 103 15.63 -0.53 1.38
N ASP A 104 15.87 -0.25 2.66
CA ASP A 104 16.60 -1.13 3.57
C ASP A 104 15.82 -2.39 3.98
N ALA A 105 14.53 -2.45 3.68
CA ALA A 105 13.66 -3.58 3.98
C ALA A 105 13.25 -4.39 2.73
N ARG A 106 13.78 -4.06 1.57
CA ARG A 106 13.52 -4.81 0.33
C ARG A 106 14.18 -6.19 0.37
N GLY A 107 13.58 -7.16 -0.33
CA GLY A 107 14.10 -8.51 -0.40
C GLY A 107 13.88 -9.35 0.86
N LEU A 108 13.14 -8.86 1.84
CA LEU A 108 12.81 -9.57 3.09
C LEU A 108 11.43 -10.25 3.06
N GLY A 109 10.73 -10.22 1.92
CA GLY A 109 9.39 -10.75 1.79
C GLY A 109 8.29 -9.88 2.42
N LEU A 110 8.60 -8.64 2.77
CA LEU A 110 7.66 -7.72 3.39
C LEU A 110 6.49 -7.38 2.46
N GLU A 111 6.76 -7.16 1.18
CA GLU A 111 5.74 -6.88 0.16
C GLU A 111 4.71 -7.99 0.06
N THR A 112 5.14 -9.25 0.01
CA THR A 112 4.25 -10.41 0.02
C THR A 112 3.39 -10.45 1.27
N LYS A 113 3.98 -10.20 2.45
CA LYS A 113 3.23 -10.17 3.71
C LYS A 113 2.21 -9.04 3.77
N LEU A 114 2.54 -7.88 3.22
CA LEU A 114 1.59 -6.77 3.11
C LEU A 114 0.42 -7.14 2.19
N LEU A 115 0.70 -7.77 1.04
CA LEU A 115 -0.35 -8.23 0.11
C LEU A 115 -1.22 -9.34 0.71
N ASP A 116 -0.65 -10.28 1.47
CA ASP A 116 -1.39 -11.30 2.20
C ASP A 116 -2.42 -10.65 3.14
N LEU A 117 -2.00 -9.65 3.92
CA LEU A 117 -2.87 -8.95 4.85
C LEU A 117 -3.93 -8.08 4.15
N VAL A 118 -3.59 -7.48 3.00
CA VAL A 118 -4.58 -6.81 2.16
C VAL A 118 -5.65 -7.78 1.67
N GLN A 119 -5.24 -8.99 1.29
CA GLN A 119 -6.18 -10.04 0.87
C GLN A 119 -7.09 -10.44 2.03
N GLU A 120 -6.55 -10.71 3.22
CA GLU A 120 -7.33 -11.02 4.41
C GLU A 120 -8.36 -9.92 4.73
N GLU A 121 -7.96 -8.65 4.63
CA GLU A 121 -8.86 -7.52 4.83
C GLU A 121 -9.95 -7.42 3.76
N ALA A 122 -9.62 -7.71 2.51
CA ALA A 122 -10.59 -7.74 1.41
C ALA A 122 -11.61 -8.88 1.59
N GLU A 123 -11.15 -10.06 1.97
CA GLU A 123 -12.01 -11.23 2.24
C GLU A 123 -12.94 -10.96 3.44
N ARG A 124 -12.41 -10.39 4.53
CA ARG A 124 -13.20 -10.03 5.71
C ARG A 124 -14.31 -9.01 5.40
N ARG A 125 -14.12 -8.18 4.38
CA ARG A 125 -15.09 -7.18 3.92
C ARG A 125 -15.98 -7.68 2.78
N ASP A 126 -15.92 -8.96 2.44
CA ASP A 126 -16.64 -9.57 1.31
C ASP A 126 -16.41 -8.86 -0.03
N CYS A 127 -15.19 -8.38 -0.24
CA CYS A 127 -14.81 -7.79 -1.53
C CYS A 127 -14.76 -8.84 -2.62
N SER A 128 -15.19 -8.48 -3.83
CA SER A 128 -15.15 -9.38 -4.98
C SER A 128 -13.77 -9.46 -5.64
N LYS A 129 -12.93 -8.45 -5.44
CA LYS A 129 -11.57 -8.39 -6.00
C LYS A 129 -10.72 -7.31 -5.34
N ILE A 130 -9.42 -7.42 -5.52
CA ILE A 130 -8.43 -6.39 -5.22
C ILE A 130 -7.92 -5.85 -6.55
N THR A 131 -7.74 -4.53 -6.64
CA THR A 131 -7.20 -3.86 -7.84
C THR A 131 -6.04 -2.96 -7.48
N LEU A 132 -5.14 -2.75 -8.42
CA LEU A 132 -4.05 -1.78 -8.34
C LEU A 132 -3.70 -1.27 -9.73
N GLU A 133 -3.01 -0.13 -9.78
CA GLU A 133 -2.36 0.35 -10.99
C GLU A 133 -0.86 0.20 -10.84
N VAL A 134 -0.19 -0.19 -11.92
CA VAL A 134 1.26 -0.35 -11.94
C VAL A 134 1.82 0.22 -13.23
N ARG A 135 2.88 1.03 -13.11
CA ARG A 135 3.60 1.57 -14.26
C ARG A 135 4.26 0.44 -15.04
N GLU A 136 4.30 0.58 -16.36
CA GLU A 136 4.90 -0.42 -17.24
C GLU A 136 6.37 -0.72 -16.91
N ASP A 137 7.12 0.30 -16.49
CA ASP A 137 8.53 0.22 -16.11
C ASP A 137 8.78 -0.17 -14.65
N ASN A 138 7.72 -0.39 -13.86
CA ASN A 138 7.86 -0.75 -12.44
C ASN A 138 8.23 -2.23 -12.28
N PRO A 139 9.37 -2.56 -11.66
CA PRO A 139 9.77 -3.95 -11.43
C PRO A 139 8.82 -4.74 -10.51
N ALA A 140 7.98 -4.06 -9.73
CA ALA A 140 6.96 -4.68 -8.89
C ALA A 140 5.88 -5.46 -9.67
N LYS A 141 5.77 -5.27 -10.99
CA LYS A 141 4.86 -6.07 -11.85
C LYS A 141 5.03 -7.57 -11.64
N LYS A 142 6.29 -8.04 -11.59
CA LYS A 142 6.59 -9.47 -11.37
C LYS A 142 6.12 -9.99 -10.02
N LEU A 143 6.20 -9.15 -8.98
CA LEU A 143 5.65 -9.46 -7.67
C LEU A 143 4.13 -9.61 -7.76
N TYR A 144 3.44 -8.64 -8.34
CA TYR A 144 1.98 -8.67 -8.45
C TYR A 144 1.48 -9.87 -9.25
N GLU A 145 2.11 -10.20 -10.39
CA GLU A 145 1.78 -11.38 -11.17
C GLU A 145 1.98 -12.68 -10.36
N ARG A 146 3.04 -12.78 -9.58
CA ARG A 146 3.29 -13.92 -8.69
C ARG A 146 2.25 -14.04 -7.57
N GLU A 147 1.73 -12.92 -7.10
CA GLU A 147 0.66 -12.86 -6.09
C GLU A 147 -0.76 -12.98 -6.70
N GLY A 148 -0.87 -13.32 -7.98
CA GLY A 148 -2.13 -13.60 -8.64
C GLY A 148 -2.84 -12.41 -9.27
N PHE A 149 -2.19 -11.25 -9.37
CA PHE A 149 -2.74 -10.13 -10.13
C PHE A 149 -2.54 -10.34 -11.63
N GLU A 150 -3.56 -10.02 -12.41
CA GLU A 150 -3.59 -10.18 -13.86
C GLU A 150 -3.95 -8.87 -14.55
N PHE A 151 -3.42 -8.65 -15.76
CA PHE A 151 -3.72 -7.44 -16.54
C PHE A 151 -5.10 -7.46 -17.21
N GLY A 152 -5.73 -8.64 -17.28
CA GLY A 152 -6.96 -8.82 -18.05
C GLY A 152 -6.75 -8.92 -19.57
N GLU A 153 -7.74 -9.49 -20.27
CA GLU A 153 -7.78 -9.61 -21.74
C GLU A 153 -9.12 -9.10 -22.26
N PRO A 154 -9.15 -8.07 -23.14
CA PRO A 154 -8.02 -7.20 -23.53
C PRO A 154 -7.49 -6.36 -22.37
N ARG A 155 -6.25 -5.84 -22.50
CA ARG A 155 -5.66 -4.99 -21.47
C ARG A 155 -6.44 -3.70 -21.29
N TRP A 156 -6.59 -3.28 -20.05
CA TRP A 156 -7.20 -2.00 -19.69
C TRP A 156 -6.15 -0.90 -19.68
N TRP A 157 -6.50 0.26 -20.22
CA TRP A 157 -5.67 1.45 -20.14
C TRP A 157 -6.12 2.32 -18.97
N TYR A 158 -5.17 2.78 -18.17
CA TYR A 158 -5.43 3.80 -17.17
C TYR A 158 -5.32 5.19 -17.80
N MET A 159 -6.32 6.01 -17.59
CA MET A 159 -6.39 7.37 -18.14
C MET A 159 -6.68 8.37 -17.03
N THR A 160 -6.01 9.51 -17.05
CA THR A 160 -6.20 10.61 -16.09
C THR A 160 -6.69 11.87 -16.81
N LYS A 161 -7.61 12.56 -16.17
CA LYS A 161 -7.95 13.94 -16.51
C LYS A 161 -7.76 14.79 -15.25
N GLU A 162 -6.76 15.65 -15.27
CA GLU A 162 -6.52 16.58 -14.18
C GLU A 162 -7.65 17.61 -14.09
N LEU A 163 -8.06 17.91 -12.86
CA LEU A 163 -9.04 18.94 -12.59
C LEU A 163 -8.35 20.22 -12.09
N PRO A 164 -8.89 21.40 -12.42
CA PRO A 164 -8.33 22.64 -11.90
C PRO A 164 -8.40 22.65 -10.37
N ALA A 165 -7.39 23.26 -9.77
CA ALA A 165 -7.30 23.43 -8.32
C ALA A 165 -8.40 24.37 -7.81
#